data_0e9ce89e5664bc3ab55719e93e332dc8
#
_entry.id   0e9ce89e5664bc3ab55719e93e332dc8
#
_cell.length_a   1.000
_cell.length_b   1.000
_cell.length_c   1.000
_cell.angle_alpha   90.00
_cell.angle_beta   90.00
_cell.angle_gamma   90.00
#
_symmetry.space_group_name_H-M   'P 1'
#
loop_
_entity.id
_entity.type
_entity.pdbx_description
1 polymer ?
#
loop_
_entity_poly.entity_id
_entity_poly.type
_entity_poly.pdbx_seq_one_letter_code
_entity_poly.pdbx_strand_id
1 'polypeptide(L)'
;NIVAHSRQVCLVSLLIVEHLKPDGLDRDLIRAAALLHDITKTRSFQTLEDHAETGAQLLLEIGYPEVGRIVGQHVRLDRYFASAVPTEAEVVNYADKRVLHDRIVPLGERMGYILEKYGREPDRKRAILLLWEKTEALEARLFAGLPFAPDDISRLLAEGHPGELPEPDPRL
;
A
#
# COMPACT_ATOMS: atom_id res chain seq x y z
N ASN A 1 -5.80 -3.09 14.11
CA ASN A 1 -4.92 -4.28 14.04
C ASN A 1 -4.06 -4.20 12.77
N ILE A 2 -2.72 -4.13 12.96
CA ILE A 2 -1.75 -4.00 11.85
C ILE A 2 -1.82 -5.22 10.93
N VAL A 3 -1.95 -6.42 11.46
CA VAL A 3 -2.03 -7.66 10.66
C VAL A 3 -3.26 -7.64 9.75
N ALA A 4 -4.42 -7.28 10.28
CA ALA A 4 -5.64 -7.19 9.47
C ALA A 4 -5.51 -6.11 8.38
N HIS A 5 -4.90 -4.96 8.71
CA HIS A 5 -4.59 -3.92 7.73
C HIS A 5 -3.69 -4.44 6.60
N SER A 6 -2.54 -5.04 6.96
CA SER A 6 -1.58 -5.58 5.98
C SER A 6 -2.18 -6.66 5.08
N ARG A 7 -3.08 -7.50 5.62
CA ARG A 7 -3.83 -8.48 4.81
C ARG A 7 -4.72 -7.80 3.77
N GLN A 8 -5.45 -6.75 4.13
CA GLN A 8 -6.27 -6.01 3.17
C GLN A 8 -5.42 -5.30 2.11
N VAL A 9 -4.31 -4.67 2.52
CA VAL A 9 -3.36 -4.07 1.57
C VAL A 9 -2.83 -5.12 0.59
N CYS A 10 -2.49 -6.31 1.07
CA CYS A 10 -2.04 -7.41 0.24
C CYS A 10 -3.11 -7.87 -0.76
N LEU A 11 -4.36 -8.04 -0.32
CA LEU A 11 -5.47 -8.43 -1.19
C LEU A 11 -5.71 -7.40 -2.29
N VAL A 12 -5.74 -6.11 -1.95
CA VAL A 12 -5.88 -5.02 -2.94
C VAL A 12 -4.70 -5.04 -3.93
N SER A 13 -3.48 -5.19 -3.44
CA SER A 13 -2.28 -5.25 -4.29
C SER A 13 -2.33 -6.42 -5.27
N LEU A 14 -2.72 -7.61 -4.80
CA LEU A 14 -2.82 -8.81 -5.63
C LEU A 14 -3.94 -8.71 -6.67
N LEU A 15 -5.09 -8.15 -6.30
CA LEU A 15 -6.18 -7.88 -7.25
C LEU A 15 -5.72 -6.97 -8.39
N ILE A 16 -4.99 -5.91 -8.08
CA ILE A 16 -4.47 -4.98 -9.07
C ILE A 16 -3.46 -5.68 -9.98
N VAL A 17 -2.44 -6.33 -9.42
CA VAL A 17 -1.36 -6.92 -10.23
C VAL A 17 -1.83 -8.07 -11.11
N GLU A 18 -2.84 -8.83 -10.70
CA GLU A 18 -3.44 -9.90 -11.52
C GLU A 18 -4.07 -9.39 -12.83
N HIS A 19 -4.51 -8.15 -12.84
CA HIS A 19 -5.21 -7.58 -13.99
C HIS A 19 -4.38 -6.53 -14.74
N LEU A 20 -3.23 -6.09 -14.19
CA LEU A 20 -2.33 -5.18 -14.89
C LEU A 20 -1.65 -5.89 -16.06
N LYS A 21 -1.65 -5.22 -17.21
CA LYS A 21 -0.91 -5.64 -18.41
C LYS A 21 0.00 -4.50 -18.88
N PRO A 22 1.20 -4.80 -19.39
CA PRO A 22 1.78 -6.13 -19.60
C PRO A 22 2.22 -6.77 -18.26
N ASP A 23 2.25 -8.11 -18.23
CA ASP A 23 2.83 -8.87 -17.13
C ASP A 23 4.31 -8.53 -17.00
N GLY A 24 4.76 -8.22 -15.82
CA GLY A 24 6.16 -7.82 -15.56
C GLY A 24 6.43 -7.48 -14.11
N LEU A 25 5.37 -7.44 -13.28
CA LEU A 25 5.49 -7.21 -11.84
C LEU A 25 5.69 -8.55 -11.11
N ASP A 26 6.60 -8.54 -10.15
CA ASP A 26 6.82 -9.70 -9.28
C ASP A 26 5.71 -9.78 -8.22
N ARG A 27 4.78 -10.72 -8.44
CA ARG A 27 3.62 -10.93 -7.57
C ARG A 27 4.01 -11.37 -6.16
N ASP A 28 5.03 -12.21 -6.01
CA ASP A 28 5.46 -12.70 -4.71
C ASP A 28 6.19 -11.61 -3.93
N LEU A 29 6.96 -10.78 -4.62
CA LEU A 29 7.59 -9.59 -4.06
C LEU A 29 6.54 -8.58 -3.57
N ILE A 30 5.50 -8.32 -4.36
CA ILE A 30 4.37 -7.45 -3.98
C ILE A 30 3.65 -8.02 -2.74
N ARG A 31 3.37 -9.34 -2.73
CA ARG A 31 2.74 -10.00 -1.58
C ARG A 31 3.55 -9.82 -0.31
N ALA A 32 4.85 -10.11 -0.37
CA ALA A 32 5.75 -9.98 0.77
C ALA A 32 5.81 -8.53 1.27
N ALA A 33 5.99 -7.57 0.36
CA ALA A 33 6.06 -6.16 0.70
C ALA A 33 4.75 -5.64 1.31
N ALA A 34 3.59 -6.00 0.74
CA ALA A 34 2.29 -5.59 1.25
C ALA A 34 2.00 -6.17 2.65
N LEU A 35 2.39 -7.42 2.93
CA LEU A 35 2.23 -8.01 4.25
C LEU A 35 3.16 -7.41 5.30
N LEU A 36 4.34 -6.94 4.90
CA LEU A 36 5.40 -6.47 5.79
C LEU A 36 5.55 -4.94 5.83
N HIS A 37 4.75 -4.17 5.06
CA HIS A 37 4.96 -2.71 4.92
C HIS A 37 4.95 -1.97 6.27
N ASP A 38 4.18 -2.43 7.22
CA ASP A 38 4.01 -1.85 8.56
C ASP A 38 4.76 -2.64 9.67
N ILE A 39 5.78 -3.44 9.32
CA ILE A 39 6.46 -4.38 10.26
C ILE A 39 7.02 -3.69 11.51
N THR A 40 7.48 -2.45 11.41
CA THR A 40 8.02 -1.68 12.54
C THR A 40 7.03 -0.66 13.13
N LYS A 41 5.80 -0.61 12.63
CA LYS A 41 4.82 0.42 13.01
C LYS A 41 4.48 0.44 14.49
N THR A 42 4.34 -0.73 15.12
CA THR A 42 4.07 -0.79 16.56
C THR A 42 5.20 -0.15 17.38
N ARG A 43 6.45 -0.37 16.97
CA ARG A 43 7.63 0.23 17.60
C ARG A 43 7.64 1.75 17.40
N SER A 44 7.28 2.23 16.24
CA SER A 44 7.29 3.66 15.90
C SER A 44 6.32 4.50 16.76
N PHE A 45 5.28 3.90 17.34
CA PHE A 45 4.40 4.61 18.27
C PHE A 45 5.12 5.02 19.58
N GLN A 46 6.17 4.31 19.95
CA GLN A 46 6.97 4.59 21.15
C GLN A 46 8.21 5.42 20.81
N THR A 47 8.87 5.13 19.71
CA THR A 47 10.16 5.72 19.33
C THR A 47 10.03 6.97 18.48
N LEU A 48 8.85 7.22 17.86
CA LEU A 48 8.58 8.30 16.92
C LEU A 48 9.44 8.24 15.65
N GLU A 49 10.09 7.10 15.38
CA GLU A 49 10.86 6.85 14.16
C GLU A 49 9.94 6.74 12.91
N ASP A 50 10.51 6.96 11.74
CA ASP A 50 9.83 6.67 10.48
C ASP A 50 9.76 5.14 10.29
N HIS A 51 8.55 4.58 10.38
CA HIS A 51 8.34 3.13 10.29
C HIS A 51 8.59 2.58 8.87
N ALA A 52 8.47 3.40 7.84
CA ALA A 52 8.79 2.96 6.48
C ALA A 52 10.30 2.78 6.31
N GLU A 53 11.08 3.76 6.80
CA GLU A 53 12.54 3.72 6.76
C GLU A 53 13.09 2.58 7.63
N THR A 54 12.63 2.48 8.89
CA THR A 54 13.10 1.43 9.81
C THR A 54 12.64 0.03 9.40
N GLY A 55 11.47 -0.10 8.76
CA GLY A 55 11.01 -1.35 8.18
C GLY A 55 11.88 -1.79 7.01
N ALA A 56 12.23 -0.86 6.12
CA ALA A 56 13.14 -1.11 5.01
C ALA A 56 14.52 -1.56 5.50
N GLN A 57 15.07 -0.86 6.50
CA GLN A 57 16.38 -1.19 7.08
C GLN A 57 16.37 -2.58 7.73
N LEU A 58 15.35 -2.90 8.51
CA LEU A 58 15.19 -4.23 9.13
C LEU A 58 15.19 -5.33 8.08
N LEU A 59 14.42 -5.16 7.00
CA LEU A 59 14.33 -6.15 5.93
C LEU A 59 15.65 -6.31 5.17
N LEU A 60 16.39 -5.23 4.95
CA LEU A 60 17.75 -5.28 4.40
C LEU A 60 18.69 -6.09 5.29
N GLU A 61 18.69 -5.84 6.60
CA GLU A 61 19.56 -6.50 7.57
C GLU A 61 19.31 -8.01 7.67
N ILE A 62 18.05 -8.45 7.51
CA ILE A 62 17.69 -9.88 7.54
C ILE A 62 17.72 -10.55 6.16
N GLY A 63 18.23 -9.87 5.13
CA GLY A 63 18.52 -10.46 3.82
C GLY A 63 17.39 -10.35 2.78
N TYR A 64 16.43 -9.44 2.97
CA TYR A 64 15.32 -9.18 2.02
C TYR A 64 15.39 -7.75 1.44
N PRO A 65 16.48 -7.34 0.74
CA PRO A 65 16.67 -5.98 0.27
C PRO A 65 15.58 -5.50 -0.71
N GLU A 66 15.10 -6.39 -1.60
CA GLU A 66 14.08 -6.03 -2.58
C GLU A 66 12.73 -5.72 -1.90
N VAL A 67 12.33 -6.52 -0.91
CA VAL A 67 11.14 -6.26 -0.10
C VAL A 67 11.31 -4.95 0.68
N GLY A 68 12.48 -4.75 1.29
CA GLY A 68 12.81 -3.51 2.02
C GLY A 68 12.70 -2.27 1.14
N ARG A 69 13.17 -2.34 -0.10
CA ARG A 69 13.07 -1.22 -1.07
C ARG A 69 11.62 -0.80 -1.34
N ILE A 70 10.70 -1.75 -1.40
CA ILE A 70 9.26 -1.44 -1.58
C ILE A 70 8.66 -0.92 -0.28
N VAL A 71 8.95 -1.59 0.84
CA VAL A 71 8.46 -1.20 2.17
C VAL A 71 8.86 0.23 2.51
N GLY A 72 10.08 0.67 2.21
CA GLY A 72 10.52 2.05 2.42
C GLY A 72 9.69 3.10 1.66
N GLN A 73 8.96 2.69 0.63
CA GLN A 73 8.19 3.59 -0.24
C GLN A 73 6.67 3.53 -0.04
N HIS A 74 6.17 2.74 0.92
CA HIS A 74 4.72 2.58 1.07
C HIS A 74 4.01 3.85 1.57
N VAL A 75 4.67 4.70 2.36
CA VAL A 75 4.13 5.99 2.78
C VAL A 75 4.25 7.01 1.65
N ARG A 76 5.43 7.13 1.07
CA ARG A 76 5.76 8.07 0.00
C ARG A 76 6.72 7.43 -0.99
N LEU A 77 6.39 7.48 -2.27
CA LEU A 77 7.27 7.01 -3.33
C LEU A 77 8.48 7.95 -3.50
N ASP A 78 9.64 7.37 -3.77
CA ASP A 78 10.86 8.12 -4.13
C ASP A 78 10.65 8.88 -5.43
N ARG A 79 10.04 8.20 -6.40
CA ARG A 79 9.66 8.77 -7.70
C ARG A 79 8.29 8.29 -8.11
N TYR A 80 7.46 9.24 -8.53
CA TYR A 80 6.18 8.95 -9.19
C TYR A 80 6.40 8.89 -10.69
N PHE A 81 5.79 7.91 -11.34
CA PHE A 81 5.78 7.79 -12.81
C PHE A 81 7.18 7.70 -13.45
N ALA A 82 8.11 7.07 -12.77
CA ALA A 82 9.49 6.92 -13.25
C ALA A 82 9.62 5.97 -14.45
N SER A 83 8.65 5.11 -14.66
CA SER A 83 8.58 4.13 -15.73
C SER A 83 7.29 4.28 -16.55
N ALA A 84 7.28 3.83 -17.79
CA ALA A 84 6.06 3.77 -18.62
C ALA A 84 5.02 2.76 -18.07
N VAL A 85 5.49 1.72 -17.37
CA VAL A 85 4.65 0.71 -16.70
C VAL A 85 4.67 0.95 -15.19
N PRO A 86 3.59 0.61 -14.46
CA PRO A 86 3.59 0.64 -13.01
C PRO A 86 4.69 -0.22 -12.39
N THR A 87 5.12 0.14 -11.19
CA THR A 87 6.11 -0.61 -10.41
C THR A 87 5.46 -1.29 -9.21
N GLU A 88 6.13 -2.29 -8.62
CA GLU A 88 5.68 -2.96 -7.39
C GLU A 88 5.47 -1.97 -6.23
N ALA A 89 6.38 -0.99 -6.11
CA ALA A 89 6.27 0.05 -5.09
C ALA A 89 5.04 0.94 -5.30
N GLU A 90 4.69 1.29 -6.55
CA GLU A 90 3.48 2.04 -6.87
C GLU A 90 2.21 1.27 -6.51
N VAL A 91 2.18 -0.03 -6.79
CA VAL A 91 1.03 -0.90 -6.44
C VAL A 91 0.83 -0.96 -4.92
N VAL A 92 1.88 -1.25 -4.16
CA VAL A 92 1.80 -1.37 -2.69
C VAL A 92 1.50 -0.01 -2.05
N ASN A 93 2.14 1.06 -2.51
CA ASN A 93 1.88 2.42 -2.04
C ASN A 93 0.41 2.83 -2.24
N TYR A 94 -0.15 2.56 -3.43
CA TYR A 94 -1.56 2.83 -3.71
C TYR A 94 -2.49 1.98 -2.86
N ALA A 95 -2.24 0.67 -2.77
CA ALA A 95 -3.07 -0.26 -2.02
C ALA A 95 -3.19 0.13 -0.53
N ASP A 96 -2.10 0.59 0.10
CA ASP A 96 -2.15 1.12 1.48
C ASP A 96 -3.12 2.31 1.60
N LYS A 97 -3.22 3.20 0.58
CA LYS A 97 -4.15 4.34 0.57
C LYS A 97 -5.59 3.94 0.27
N ARG A 98 -5.85 2.68 -0.02
CA ARG A 98 -7.21 2.12 -0.18
C ARG A 98 -7.71 1.38 1.05
N VAL A 99 -6.90 1.31 2.12
CA VAL A 99 -7.27 0.61 3.36
C VAL A 99 -7.24 1.56 4.54
N LEU A 100 -8.39 1.71 5.21
CA LEU A 100 -8.54 2.44 6.46
C LEU A 100 -8.81 1.44 7.60
N HIS A 101 -7.85 1.31 8.50
CA HIS A 101 -7.78 0.25 9.50
C HIS A 101 -7.74 -1.14 8.84
N ASP A 102 -8.85 -1.86 8.81
CA ASP A 102 -9.02 -3.16 8.19
C ASP A 102 -10.11 -3.18 7.10
N ARG A 103 -10.57 -2.00 6.66
CA ARG A 103 -11.61 -1.85 5.65
C ARG A 103 -11.03 -1.23 4.38
N ILE A 104 -11.47 -1.75 3.24
CA ILE A 104 -11.22 -1.14 1.93
C ILE A 104 -12.19 0.04 1.78
N VAL A 105 -11.64 1.22 1.47
CA VAL A 105 -12.40 2.47 1.37
C VAL A 105 -12.03 3.23 0.09
N PRO A 106 -12.88 4.15 -0.40
CA PRO A 106 -12.51 5.09 -1.45
C PRO A 106 -11.26 5.91 -1.07
N LEU A 107 -10.44 6.26 -2.06
CA LEU A 107 -9.22 7.04 -1.83
C LEU A 107 -9.49 8.33 -1.06
N GLY A 108 -10.57 9.06 -1.42
CA GLY A 108 -10.96 10.28 -0.74
C GLY A 108 -11.27 10.11 0.75
N GLU A 109 -11.89 8.99 1.15
CA GLU A 109 -12.14 8.69 2.57
C GLU A 109 -10.82 8.48 3.33
N ARG A 110 -9.90 7.70 2.76
CA ARG A 110 -8.59 7.44 3.38
C ARG A 110 -7.75 8.70 3.50
N MET A 111 -7.68 9.49 2.44
CA MET A 111 -6.87 10.71 2.42
C MET A 111 -7.48 11.80 3.31
N GLY A 112 -8.81 11.89 3.37
CA GLY A 112 -9.52 12.76 4.30
C GLY A 112 -9.18 12.43 5.76
N TYR A 113 -9.20 11.15 6.12
CA TYR A 113 -8.78 10.69 7.45
C TYR A 113 -7.32 11.06 7.78
N ILE A 114 -6.41 10.88 6.81
CA ILE A 114 -4.98 11.25 6.99
C ILE A 114 -4.86 12.76 7.21
N LEU A 115 -5.57 13.54 6.43
CA LEU A 115 -5.55 15.01 6.52
C LEU A 115 -6.08 15.50 7.87
N GLU A 116 -7.20 14.95 8.33
CA GLU A 116 -7.79 15.28 9.64
C GLU A 116 -6.83 14.92 10.79
N LYS A 117 -6.28 13.74 10.76
CA LYS A 117 -5.43 13.21 11.84
C LYS A 117 -4.06 13.87 11.92
N TYR A 118 -3.43 14.15 10.78
CA TYR A 118 -2.03 14.58 10.71
C TYR A 118 -1.82 15.97 10.12
N GLY A 119 -2.84 16.58 9.51
CA GLY A 119 -2.75 17.85 8.79
C GLY A 119 -2.95 19.10 9.67
N ARG A 120 -2.67 19.04 10.97
CA ARG A 120 -2.86 20.18 11.89
C ARG A 120 -1.90 21.34 11.60
N GLU A 121 -0.63 21.00 11.34
CA GLU A 121 0.40 22.00 10.99
C GLU A 121 0.31 22.37 9.51
N PRO A 122 0.46 23.67 9.13
CA PRO A 122 0.31 24.13 7.75
C PRO A 122 1.21 23.41 6.75
N ASP A 123 2.46 23.12 7.12
CA ASP A 123 3.40 22.43 6.25
C ASP A 123 3.03 20.95 6.06
N ARG A 124 2.61 20.27 7.11
CA ARG A 124 2.09 18.90 7.04
C ARG A 124 0.82 18.82 6.20
N LYS A 125 -0.10 19.77 6.40
CA LYS A 125 -1.33 19.86 5.59
C LYS A 125 -0.99 19.98 4.11
N ARG A 126 -0.07 20.87 3.75
CA ARG A 126 0.39 21.07 2.37
C ARG A 126 1.00 19.81 1.78
N ALA A 127 1.87 19.14 2.55
CA ALA A 127 2.49 17.88 2.14
C ALA A 127 1.46 16.76 1.92
N ILE A 128 0.44 16.65 2.78
CA ILE A 128 -0.64 15.66 2.63
C ILE A 128 -1.50 15.97 1.41
N LEU A 129 -1.83 17.23 1.14
CA LEU A 129 -2.61 17.60 -0.04
C LEU A 129 -1.85 17.28 -1.33
N LEU A 130 -0.53 17.55 -1.36
CA LEU A 130 0.31 17.16 -2.49
C LEU A 130 0.41 15.64 -2.66
N LEU A 131 0.50 14.90 -1.55
CA LEU A 131 0.46 13.44 -1.57
C LEU A 131 -0.87 12.94 -2.12
N TRP A 132 -1.98 13.56 -1.74
CA TRP A 132 -3.31 13.21 -2.22
C TRP A 132 -3.42 13.38 -3.73
N GLU A 133 -3.06 14.55 -4.26
CA GLU A 133 -3.04 14.84 -5.70
C GLU A 133 -2.20 13.79 -6.47
N LYS A 134 -1.00 13.47 -5.98
CA LYS A 134 -0.14 12.45 -6.58
C LYS A 134 -0.74 11.05 -6.53
N THR A 135 -1.46 10.72 -5.46
CA THR A 135 -2.10 9.41 -5.32
C THR A 135 -3.33 9.29 -6.22
N GLU A 136 -4.08 10.36 -6.44
CA GLU A 136 -5.16 10.40 -7.44
C GLU A 136 -4.63 10.20 -8.86
N ALA A 137 -3.52 10.84 -9.20
CA ALA A 137 -2.86 10.62 -10.50
C ALA A 137 -2.34 9.19 -10.64
N LEU A 138 -1.84 8.58 -9.56
CA LEU A 138 -1.42 7.18 -9.53
C LEU A 138 -2.62 6.24 -9.69
N GLU A 139 -3.75 6.51 -9.02
CA GLU A 139 -5.01 5.77 -9.19
C GLU A 139 -5.46 5.78 -10.65
N ALA A 140 -5.55 6.97 -11.26
CA ALA A 140 -5.94 7.11 -12.65
C ALA A 140 -5.03 6.30 -13.59
N ARG A 141 -3.73 6.31 -13.34
CA ARG A 141 -2.75 5.55 -14.13
C ARG A 141 -2.91 4.04 -13.97
N LEU A 142 -3.02 3.54 -12.75
CA LEU A 142 -3.18 2.11 -12.49
C LEU A 142 -4.46 1.58 -13.13
N PHE A 143 -5.56 2.30 -12.96
CA PHE A 143 -6.87 1.87 -13.42
C PHE A 143 -7.13 2.11 -14.92
N ALA A 144 -6.31 2.90 -15.61
CA ALA A 144 -6.39 3.02 -17.08
C ALA A 144 -6.15 1.67 -17.80
N GLY A 145 -5.42 0.74 -17.18
CA GLY A 145 -5.12 -0.59 -17.71
C GLY A 145 -5.95 -1.72 -17.11
N LEU A 146 -6.85 -1.42 -16.16
CA LEU A 146 -7.63 -2.44 -15.45
C LEU A 146 -9.05 -2.58 -16.02
N PRO A 147 -9.65 -3.79 -16.00
CA PRO A 147 -11.01 -4.03 -16.49
C PRO A 147 -12.12 -3.62 -15.50
N PHE A 148 -11.77 -2.97 -14.40
CA PHE A 148 -12.69 -2.53 -13.34
C PHE A 148 -12.28 -1.16 -12.79
N ALA A 149 -13.21 -0.47 -12.15
CA ALA A 149 -12.99 0.84 -11.54
C ALA A 149 -12.47 0.72 -10.09
N PRO A 150 -11.86 1.79 -9.53
CA PRO A 150 -11.42 1.80 -8.14
C PRO A 150 -12.51 1.41 -7.13
N ASP A 151 -13.76 1.80 -7.37
CA ASP A 151 -14.89 1.52 -6.47
C ASP A 151 -15.36 0.06 -6.51
N ASP A 152 -14.95 -0.71 -7.53
CA ASP A 152 -15.26 -2.13 -7.63
C ASP A 152 -14.39 -3.02 -6.73
N ILE A 153 -13.25 -2.53 -6.21
CA ILE A 153 -12.28 -3.33 -5.44
C ILE A 153 -12.96 -4.09 -4.29
N SER A 154 -13.74 -3.40 -3.46
CA SER A 154 -14.40 -4.02 -2.30
C SER A 154 -15.35 -5.14 -2.70
N ARG A 155 -16.12 -4.93 -3.78
CA ARG A 155 -17.05 -5.93 -4.32
C ARG A 155 -16.31 -7.15 -4.87
N LEU A 156 -15.29 -6.93 -5.69
CA LEU A 156 -14.52 -8.00 -6.32
C LEU A 156 -13.82 -8.89 -5.29
N LEU A 157 -13.27 -8.29 -4.23
CA LEU A 157 -12.64 -9.06 -3.16
C LEU A 157 -13.65 -9.81 -2.29
N ALA A 158 -14.88 -9.29 -2.12
CA ALA A 158 -15.95 -10.00 -1.40
C ALA A 158 -16.54 -11.18 -2.19
N GLU A 159 -16.53 -11.12 -3.53
CA GLU A 159 -17.01 -12.18 -4.42
C GLU A 159 -16.04 -13.37 -4.56
N GLY A 160 -14.90 -13.36 -3.85
CA GLY A 160 -13.95 -14.46 -3.82
C GLY A 160 -12.99 -14.45 -5.02
N HIS A 161 -12.09 -13.50 -5.05
CA HIS A 161 -11.02 -13.48 -6.06
C HIS A 161 -9.97 -14.57 -5.76
N PRO A 162 -9.39 -15.24 -6.79
CA PRO A 162 -8.37 -16.26 -6.63
C PRO A 162 -7.07 -15.62 -6.12
N GLY A 163 -6.91 -15.54 -4.84
CA GLY A 163 -5.78 -14.94 -4.14
C GLY A 163 -5.93 -15.07 -2.63
N GLU A 164 -6.73 -16.04 -2.18
CA GLU A 164 -6.93 -16.30 -0.76
C GLU A 164 -5.58 -16.40 -0.04
N LEU A 165 -5.34 -15.43 0.82
CA LEU A 165 -4.27 -15.55 1.80
C LEU A 165 -4.66 -16.67 2.75
N PRO A 166 -3.74 -17.56 3.12
CA PRO A 166 -4.03 -18.61 4.10
C PRO A 166 -4.58 -17.96 5.37
N GLU A 167 -5.62 -18.56 5.94
CA GLU A 167 -6.15 -18.14 7.22
C GLU A 167 -5.00 -18.04 8.24
N PRO A 168 -4.98 -16.99 9.08
CA PRO A 168 -3.99 -16.89 10.12
C PRO A 168 -4.11 -18.10 11.03
N ASP A 169 -3.00 -18.73 11.36
CA ASP A 169 -2.97 -19.77 12.38
C ASP A 169 -3.57 -19.19 13.67
N PRO A 170 -4.67 -19.74 14.18
CA PRO A 170 -5.33 -19.20 15.38
C PRO A 170 -4.46 -19.26 16.63
N ARG A 171 -3.26 -19.83 16.53
CA ARG A 171 -2.26 -19.93 17.61
C ARG A 171 -1.22 -18.81 17.58
N LEU A 172 -1.22 -17.95 16.56
CA LEU A 172 -0.37 -16.77 16.42
C LEU A 172 -1.18 -15.50 16.70
#